data_abbc2a27f190090a1ce8b62616555f2a
#
_entry.id   abbc2a27f190090a1ce8b62616555f2a
#
_cell.length_a   1.000
_cell.length_b   1.000
_cell.length_c   1.000
_cell.angle_alpha   90.00
_cell.angle_beta   90.00
_cell.angle_gamma   90.00
#
_symmetry.space_group_name_H-M   'P 1'
#
loop_
_entity.id
_entity.type
_entity.pdbx_description
1 polymer ?
#
loop_
_entity_poly.entity_id
_entity_poly.type
_entity_poly.pdbx_seq_one_letter_code
_entity_poly.pdbx_strand_id
1 'polypeptide(L)'
;MVVQIISSVWNLLKTKSKKVSGYCFYDWGKSSFETSVTVAILPAWFTYLFLEANGLTTTIGSIEMTADAVWSLSVAIATLLVAVFSPPFGVIADRRLIKIKWLKILTYVGAGATFLLALAPLFPVSFQWLWLMIMFLFANIGLNGAGVFYNALLPHMGKEDEMDDISNRAFAFGYFGGGILLVIHLGLV
;
A
#
# COMPACT_ATOMS: atom_id res chain seq x y z
N MET A 1 13.75 -29.32 -12.32
CA MET A 1 13.75 -27.84 -12.22
C MET A 1 12.51 -27.31 -11.51
N VAL A 2 11.27 -27.55 -11.97
CA VAL A 2 10.02 -27.04 -11.33
C VAL A 2 9.87 -27.51 -9.87
N VAL A 3 10.11 -28.80 -9.58
CA VAL A 3 10.00 -29.37 -8.21
C VAL A 3 11.02 -28.73 -7.25
N GLN A 4 12.23 -28.43 -7.73
CA GLN A 4 13.26 -27.74 -6.94
C GLN A 4 12.85 -26.28 -6.65
N ILE A 5 12.25 -25.58 -7.59
CA ILE A 5 11.72 -24.22 -7.40
C ILE A 5 10.59 -24.26 -6.37
N ILE A 6 9.65 -25.18 -6.48
CA ILE A 6 8.54 -25.34 -5.52
C ILE A 6 9.06 -25.67 -4.13
N SER A 7 10.03 -26.58 -3.99
CA SER A 7 10.62 -26.90 -2.69
C SER A 7 11.40 -25.73 -2.08
N SER A 8 12.09 -24.94 -2.90
CA SER A 8 12.79 -23.73 -2.43
C SER A 8 11.82 -22.65 -1.97
N VAL A 9 10.75 -22.42 -2.74
CA VAL A 9 9.66 -21.51 -2.35
C VAL A 9 9.00 -21.96 -1.07
N TRP A 10 8.70 -23.27 -0.93
CA TRP A 10 8.11 -23.82 0.29
C TRP A 10 9.02 -23.66 1.51
N ASN A 11 10.31 -23.82 1.35
CA ASN A 11 11.28 -23.60 2.43
C ASN A 11 11.43 -22.13 2.81
N LEU A 12 11.32 -21.20 1.84
CA LEU A 12 11.24 -19.75 2.09
C LEU A 12 9.99 -19.37 2.89
N LEU A 13 8.86 -20.00 2.61
CA LEU A 13 7.60 -19.74 3.29
C LEU A 13 7.53 -20.35 4.72
N LYS A 14 8.36 -21.33 5.04
CA LYS A 14 8.49 -21.89 6.41
C LYS A 14 9.21 -20.93 7.32
N THR A 15 8.48 -20.17 8.11
CA THR A 15 9.07 -19.27 9.12
C THR A 15 9.25 -19.99 10.45
N LYS A 16 10.40 -19.76 11.10
CA LYS A 16 10.79 -20.43 12.36
C LYS A 16 10.06 -19.88 13.60
N SER A 17 9.54 -18.66 13.55
CA SER A 17 8.89 -18.01 14.69
C SER A 17 7.60 -17.28 14.30
N LYS A 18 6.63 -17.20 15.25
CA LYS A 18 5.38 -16.45 15.05
C LYS A 18 5.62 -14.96 14.75
N LYS A 19 6.69 -14.36 15.31
CA LYS A 19 7.04 -12.96 15.06
C LYS A 19 7.43 -12.74 13.60
N VAL A 20 8.34 -13.57 13.09
CA VAL A 20 8.82 -13.51 11.70
C VAL A 20 7.67 -13.81 10.73
N SER A 21 6.80 -14.79 11.05
CA SER A 21 5.60 -15.04 10.25
C SER A 21 4.71 -13.81 10.16
N GLY A 22 4.40 -13.17 11.28
CA GLY A 22 3.58 -11.97 11.30
C GLY A 22 4.22 -10.82 10.50
N TYR A 23 5.54 -10.66 10.57
CA TYR A 23 6.30 -9.69 9.80
C TYR A 23 6.18 -9.94 8.28
N CYS A 24 6.36 -11.18 7.84
CA CYS A 24 6.21 -11.57 6.43
C CYS A 24 4.76 -11.42 5.92
N PHE A 25 3.75 -11.82 6.71
CA PHE A 25 2.34 -11.68 6.32
C PHE A 25 1.89 -10.22 6.28
N TYR A 26 2.49 -9.35 7.08
CA TYR A 26 2.24 -7.92 6.96
C TYR A 26 2.68 -7.39 5.59
N ASP A 27 3.87 -7.79 5.13
CA ASP A 27 4.37 -7.40 3.80
C ASP A 27 3.51 -7.96 2.67
N TRP A 28 3.02 -9.19 2.80
CA TRP A 28 2.02 -9.77 1.89
C TRP A 28 0.82 -8.84 1.69
N GLY A 29 0.19 -8.41 2.80
CA GLY A 29 -0.99 -7.54 2.75
C GLY A 29 -0.69 -6.15 2.17
N LYS A 30 0.43 -5.54 2.59
CA LYS A 30 0.85 -4.23 2.12
C LYS A 30 1.18 -4.23 0.63
N SER A 31 1.96 -5.20 0.17
CA SER A 31 2.35 -5.33 -1.23
C SER A 31 1.16 -5.64 -2.15
N SER A 32 0.14 -6.32 -1.64
CA SER A 32 -1.13 -6.54 -2.36
C SER A 32 -1.82 -5.22 -2.70
N PHE A 33 -1.86 -4.27 -1.77
CA PHE A 33 -2.37 -2.93 -2.03
C PHE A 33 -1.52 -2.18 -3.06
N GLU A 34 -0.20 -2.16 -2.91
CA GLU A 34 0.70 -1.42 -3.79
C GLU A 34 0.62 -1.94 -5.24
N THR A 35 0.76 -3.25 -5.42
CA THR A 35 0.84 -3.86 -6.76
C THR A 35 -0.50 -3.83 -7.48
N SER A 36 -1.56 -4.22 -6.82
CA SER A 36 -2.85 -4.43 -7.46
C SER A 36 -3.72 -3.18 -7.43
N VAL A 37 -3.88 -2.55 -6.26
CA VAL A 37 -4.77 -1.40 -6.12
C VAL A 37 -4.12 -0.15 -6.69
N THR A 38 -2.94 0.23 -6.20
CA THR A 38 -2.32 1.52 -6.53
C THR A 38 -1.79 1.58 -7.96
N VAL A 39 -1.20 0.48 -8.46
CA VAL A 39 -0.50 0.48 -9.76
C VAL A 39 -1.41 0.01 -10.89
N ALA A 40 -2.24 -1.01 -10.67
CA ALA A 40 -3.00 -1.63 -11.75
C ALA A 40 -4.44 -1.09 -11.87
N ILE A 41 -5.24 -1.17 -10.80
CA ILE A 41 -6.69 -0.97 -10.89
C ILE A 41 -7.08 0.49 -10.72
N LEU A 42 -6.58 1.11 -9.66
CA LEU A 42 -7.09 2.42 -9.25
C LEU A 42 -6.81 3.53 -10.25
N PRO A 43 -5.64 3.61 -10.92
CA PRO A 43 -5.41 4.61 -11.96
C PRO A 43 -6.40 4.52 -13.12
N ALA A 44 -6.68 3.30 -13.59
CA ALA A 44 -7.62 3.06 -14.68
C ALA A 44 -9.06 3.43 -14.27
N TRP A 45 -9.49 3.00 -13.08
CA TRP A 45 -10.83 3.31 -12.58
C TRP A 45 -10.99 4.80 -12.29
N PHE A 46 -9.97 5.44 -11.72
CA PHE A 46 -9.96 6.90 -11.51
C PHE A 46 -10.10 7.66 -12.83
N THR A 47 -9.31 7.30 -13.84
CA THR A 47 -9.35 7.92 -15.17
C THR A 47 -10.74 7.77 -15.79
N TYR A 48 -11.33 6.58 -15.73
CA TYR A 48 -12.69 6.34 -16.22
C TYR A 48 -13.71 7.27 -15.55
N LEU A 49 -13.77 7.32 -14.23
CA LEU A 49 -14.71 8.15 -13.49
C LEU A 49 -14.44 9.66 -13.67
N PHE A 50 -13.19 10.04 -13.80
CA PHE A 50 -12.82 11.43 -14.08
C PHE A 50 -13.33 11.89 -15.44
N LEU A 51 -13.14 11.07 -16.49
CA LEU A 51 -13.60 11.39 -17.85
C LEU A 51 -15.14 11.45 -17.93
N GLU A 52 -15.83 10.56 -17.23
CA GLU A 52 -17.29 10.59 -17.14
C GLU A 52 -17.83 11.87 -16.47
N ALA A 53 -17.12 12.34 -15.45
CA ALA A 53 -17.56 13.48 -14.66
C ALA A 53 -17.19 14.83 -15.29
N ASN A 54 -16.01 14.93 -15.91
CA ASN A 54 -15.40 16.21 -16.30
C ASN A 54 -15.07 16.32 -17.80
N GLY A 55 -15.15 15.21 -18.55
CA GLY A 55 -14.59 15.14 -19.90
C GLY A 55 -13.06 15.05 -19.84
N LEU A 56 -12.37 15.60 -20.84
CA LEU A 56 -10.92 15.45 -21.00
C LEU A 56 -10.12 16.18 -19.92
N THR A 57 -10.65 17.29 -19.41
CA THR A 57 -9.96 18.15 -18.44
C THR A 57 -10.94 18.70 -17.40
N THR A 58 -10.39 19.08 -16.25
CA THR A 58 -11.10 19.88 -15.24
C THR A 58 -10.24 21.05 -14.80
N THR A 59 -10.85 22.10 -14.27
CA THR A 59 -10.14 23.27 -13.76
C THR A 59 -10.02 23.17 -12.24
N ILE A 60 -8.79 23.09 -11.74
CA ILE A 60 -8.49 23.14 -10.30
C ILE A 60 -7.79 24.47 -10.00
N GLY A 61 -8.51 25.35 -9.32
CA GLY A 61 -8.08 26.74 -9.16
C GLY A 61 -8.13 27.48 -10.51
N SER A 62 -6.97 27.85 -11.04
CA SER A 62 -6.82 28.50 -12.38
C SER A 62 -6.08 27.61 -13.38
N ILE A 63 -5.83 26.34 -13.06
CA ILE A 63 -5.04 25.41 -13.88
C ILE A 63 -5.96 24.34 -14.45
N GLU A 64 -5.90 24.18 -15.77
CA GLU A 64 -6.57 23.07 -16.45
C GLU A 64 -5.74 21.79 -16.33
N MET A 65 -6.37 20.70 -15.88
CA MET A 65 -5.68 19.45 -15.58
C MET A 65 -6.40 18.25 -16.20
N THR A 66 -5.62 17.34 -16.76
CA THR A 66 -6.11 16.02 -17.23
C THR A 66 -6.23 15.03 -16.08
N ALA A 67 -6.90 13.90 -16.30
CA ALA A 67 -7.00 12.81 -15.33
C ALA A 67 -5.63 12.36 -14.80
N ASP A 68 -4.68 12.14 -15.72
CA ASP A 68 -3.32 11.69 -15.37
C ASP A 68 -2.55 12.73 -14.56
N ALA A 69 -2.75 14.01 -14.84
CA ALA A 69 -2.13 15.09 -14.07
C ALA A 69 -2.68 15.13 -12.64
N VAL A 70 -4.00 15.01 -12.46
CA VAL A 70 -4.65 14.97 -11.15
C VAL A 70 -4.23 13.74 -10.36
N TRP A 71 -4.19 12.57 -11.03
CA TRP A 71 -3.73 11.33 -10.40
C TRP A 71 -2.28 11.44 -9.93
N SER A 72 -1.37 11.86 -10.82
CA SER A 72 0.05 12.00 -10.52
C SER A 72 0.31 13.00 -9.40
N LEU A 73 -0.42 14.12 -9.38
CA LEU A 73 -0.35 15.11 -8.30
C LEU A 73 -0.81 14.51 -6.97
N SER A 74 -1.88 13.71 -6.97
CA SER A 74 -2.39 13.04 -5.78
C SER A 74 -1.37 12.05 -5.20
N VAL A 75 -0.73 11.25 -6.05
CA VAL A 75 0.36 10.34 -5.65
C VAL A 75 1.54 11.13 -5.09
N ALA A 76 1.95 12.21 -5.77
CA ALA A 76 3.06 13.05 -5.33
C ALA A 76 2.79 13.70 -3.96
N ILE A 77 1.59 14.24 -3.73
CA ILE A 77 1.20 14.82 -2.43
C ILE A 77 1.22 13.75 -1.33
N ALA A 78 0.63 12.58 -1.56
CA ALA A 78 0.62 11.51 -0.58
C ALA A 78 2.04 11.05 -0.21
N THR A 79 2.89 10.87 -1.20
CA THR A 79 4.29 10.47 -1.01
C THR A 79 5.09 11.54 -0.28
N LEU A 80 4.92 12.81 -0.65
CA LEU A 80 5.58 13.93 0.01
C LEU A 80 5.19 14.04 1.49
N LEU A 81 3.91 13.89 1.80
CA LEU A 81 3.43 13.91 3.19
C LEU A 81 4.07 12.77 4.00
N VAL A 82 4.10 11.55 3.46
CA VAL A 82 4.78 10.42 4.11
C VAL A 82 6.26 10.71 4.30
N ALA A 83 6.96 11.21 3.28
CA ALA A 83 8.40 11.50 3.33
C ALA A 83 8.73 12.56 4.40
N VAL A 84 7.96 13.65 4.47
CA VAL A 84 8.18 14.75 5.42
C VAL A 84 7.88 14.33 6.86
N PHE A 85 6.80 13.58 7.07
CA PHE A 85 6.37 13.21 8.43
C PHE A 85 7.02 11.94 8.98
N SER A 86 7.57 11.07 8.12
CA SER A 86 8.19 9.81 8.54
C SER A 86 9.37 9.97 9.51
N PRO A 87 10.35 10.87 9.29
CA PRO A 87 11.48 10.99 10.20
C PRO A 87 11.09 11.44 11.61
N PRO A 88 10.31 12.52 11.81
CA PRO A 88 9.92 12.96 13.15
C PRO A 88 9.04 11.93 13.86
N PHE A 89 8.09 11.29 13.17
CA PHE A 89 7.26 10.25 13.77
C PHE A 89 8.06 9.00 14.12
N GLY A 90 9.04 8.61 13.29
CA GLY A 90 9.95 7.51 13.58
C GLY A 90 10.73 7.73 14.88
N VAL A 91 11.33 8.90 15.06
CA VAL A 91 12.07 9.25 16.29
C VAL A 91 11.16 9.25 17.53
N ILE A 92 9.96 9.80 17.43
CA ILE A 92 8.99 9.82 18.57
C ILE A 92 8.58 8.39 18.93
N ALA A 93 8.32 7.55 17.94
CA ALA A 93 7.90 6.18 18.14
C ALA A 93 9.01 5.30 18.76
N ASP A 94 10.26 5.55 18.41
CA ASP A 94 11.42 4.90 19.00
C ASP A 94 11.58 5.26 20.47
N ARG A 95 11.60 6.54 20.79
CA ARG A 95 11.79 7.03 22.16
C ARG A 95 10.69 6.56 23.10
N ARG A 96 9.45 6.41 22.62
CA ARG A 96 8.29 6.01 23.43
C ARG A 96 7.92 4.55 23.35
N LEU A 97 8.67 3.73 22.59
CA LEU A 97 8.42 2.30 22.35
C LEU A 97 7.00 2.02 21.82
N ILE A 98 6.46 2.93 21.00
CA ILE A 98 5.07 2.86 20.50
C ILE A 98 4.98 2.54 19.00
N LYS A 99 6.06 2.00 18.39
CA LYS A 99 6.10 1.63 16.96
C LYS A 99 4.92 0.75 16.54
N ILE A 100 4.64 -0.31 17.32
CA ILE A 100 3.54 -1.24 17.00
C ILE A 100 2.17 -0.55 17.06
N LYS A 101 2.01 0.41 17.99
CA LYS A 101 0.75 1.17 18.09
C LYS A 101 0.52 2.01 16.83
N TRP A 102 1.53 2.75 16.39
CA TRP A 102 1.44 3.56 15.17
C TRP A 102 1.31 2.71 13.90
N LEU A 103 2.06 1.60 13.81
CA LEU A 103 1.89 0.62 12.75
C LEU A 103 0.42 0.19 12.62
N LYS A 104 -0.22 -0.22 13.72
CA LYS A 104 -1.62 -0.63 13.72
C LYS A 104 -2.57 0.48 13.32
N ILE A 105 -2.45 1.68 13.91
CA ILE A 105 -3.33 2.81 13.62
C ILE A 105 -3.28 3.15 12.14
N LEU A 106 -2.08 3.33 11.58
CA LEU A 106 -1.91 3.69 10.18
C LEU A 106 -2.36 2.57 9.23
N THR A 107 -2.11 1.30 9.58
CA THR A 107 -2.62 0.16 8.82
C THR A 107 -4.16 0.14 8.81
N TYR A 108 -4.82 0.37 9.95
CA TYR A 108 -6.30 0.41 9.99
C TYR A 108 -6.86 1.61 9.21
N VAL A 109 -6.20 2.77 9.29
CA VAL A 109 -6.60 3.94 8.48
C VAL A 109 -6.45 3.61 6.99
N GLY A 110 -5.32 3.06 6.59
CA GLY A 110 -5.06 2.71 5.19
C GLY A 110 -5.99 1.62 4.66
N ALA A 111 -6.17 0.53 5.41
CA ALA A 111 -7.07 -0.56 5.04
C ALA A 111 -8.54 -0.11 5.02
N GLY A 112 -8.97 0.68 6.00
CA GLY A 112 -10.31 1.26 6.04
C GLY A 112 -10.58 2.18 4.85
N ALA A 113 -9.64 3.06 4.53
CA ALA A 113 -9.74 3.93 3.36
C ALA A 113 -9.78 3.12 2.05
N THR A 114 -8.97 2.06 1.94
CA THR A 114 -9.00 1.14 0.79
C THR A 114 -10.38 0.47 0.65
N PHE A 115 -10.97 0.03 1.75
CA PHE A 115 -12.34 -0.53 1.75
C PHE A 115 -13.37 0.52 1.30
N LEU A 116 -13.24 1.77 1.75
CA LEU A 116 -14.14 2.86 1.39
C LEU A 116 -14.06 3.27 -0.08
N LEU A 117 -12.97 2.94 -0.82
CA LEU A 117 -12.92 3.11 -2.29
C LEU A 117 -14.10 2.41 -2.98
N ALA A 118 -14.50 1.23 -2.50
CA ALA A 118 -15.60 0.45 -3.06
C ALA A 118 -16.96 1.16 -2.98
N LEU A 119 -17.09 2.19 -2.16
CA LEU A 119 -18.32 2.96 -2.02
C LEU A 119 -18.46 4.07 -3.08
N ALA A 120 -17.48 4.27 -3.96
CA ALA A 120 -17.53 5.28 -5.01
C ALA A 120 -18.84 5.24 -5.84
N PRO A 121 -19.34 4.06 -6.28
CA PRO A 121 -20.58 3.99 -7.07
C PRO A 121 -21.84 4.47 -6.34
N LEU A 122 -21.79 4.63 -5.03
CA LEU A 122 -22.94 5.14 -4.25
C LEU A 122 -23.10 6.66 -4.33
N PHE A 123 -22.10 7.37 -4.85
CA PHE A 123 -22.11 8.82 -5.01
C PHE A 123 -22.54 9.23 -6.42
N PRO A 124 -23.01 10.49 -6.60
CA PRO A 124 -23.26 11.06 -7.93
C PRO A 124 -21.99 11.00 -8.80
N VAL A 125 -22.15 10.76 -10.11
CA VAL A 125 -21.04 10.62 -11.08
C VAL A 125 -20.02 11.76 -10.97
N SER A 126 -20.51 13.01 -10.83
CA SER A 126 -19.67 14.20 -10.67
C SER A 126 -18.73 14.17 -9.43
N PHE A 127 -19.04 13.33 -8.44
CA PHE A 127 -18.28 13.25 -7.18
C PHE A 127 -17.46 11.98 -7.04
N GLN A 128 -17.71 10.94 -7.83
CA GLN A 128 -17.07 9.62 -7.68
C GLN A 128 -15.54 9.69 -7.79
N TRP A 129 -15.00 10.41 -8.78
CA TRP A 129 -13.56 10.57 -8.96
C TRP A 129 -12.89 11.28 -7.77
N LEU A 130 -13.57 12.30 -7.22
CA LEU A 130 -13.08 13.03 -6.04
C LEU A 130 -13.07 12.13 -4.80
N TRP A 131 -14.12 11.32 -4.62
CA TRP A 131 -14.18 10.32 -3.56
C TRP A 131 -13.01 9.34 -3.65
N LEU A 132 -12.76 8.78 -4.85
CA LEU A 132 -11.61 7.89 -5.07
C LEU A 132 -10.29 8.56 -4.72
N MET A 133 -10.09 9.80 -5.16
CA MET A 133 -8.88 10.56 -4.87
C MET A 133 -8.68 10.76 -3.36
N ILE A 134 -9.71 11.19 -2.64
CA ILE A 134 -9.64 11.41 -1.19
C ILE A 134 -9.33 10.10 -0.46
N MET A 135 -10.06 9.03 -0.76
CA MET A 135 -9.84 7.74 -0.11
C MET A 135 -8.49 7.14 -0.47
N PHE A 136 -8.02 7.31 -1.69
CA PHE A 136 -6.67 6.92 -2.10
C PHE A 136 -5.59 7.67 -1.30
N LEU A 137 -5.72 8.97 -1.08
CA LEU A 137 -4.78 9.74 -0.27
C LEU A 137 -4.67 9.17 1.14
N PHE A 138 -5.80 8.90 1.80
CA PHE A 138 -5.80 8.28 3.13
C PHE A 138 -5.25 6.86 3.12
N ALA A 139 -5.57 6.06 2.11
CA ALA A 139 -5.06 4.70 1.96
C ALA A 139 -3.54 4.70 1.77
N ASN A 140 -3.03 5.54 0.88
CA ASN A 140 -1.61 5.64 0.56
C ASN A 140 -0.81 6.18 1.76
N ILE A 141 -1.24 7.28 2.38
CA ILE A 141 -0.60 7.84 3.58
C ILE A 141 -0.63 6.81 4.73
N GLY A 142 -1.75 6.14 4.94
CA GLY A 142 -1.89 5.13 5.97
C GLY A 142 -0.94 3.95 5.77
N LEU A 143 -0.97 3.30 4.61
CA LEU A 143 -0.19 2.08 4.36
C LEU A 143 1.30 2.37 4.16
N ASN A 144 1.68 3.45 3.46
CA ASN A 144 3.08 3.83 3.30
C ASN A 144 3.66 4.43 4.58
N GLY A 145 2.89 5.22 5.32
CA GLY A 145 3.28 5.68 6.65
C GLY A 145 3.46 4.53 7.64
N ALA A 146 2.61 3.51 7.60
CA ALA A 146 2.78 2.28 8.38
C ALA A 146 4.06 1.53 8.00
N GLY A 147 4.46 1.56 6.72
CA GLY A 147 5.70 0.94 6.23
C GLY A 147 6.96 1.44 6.93
N VAL A 148 6.99 2.70 7.35
CA VAL A 148 8.11 3.27 8.12
C VAL A 148 8.29 2.52 9.45
N PHE A 149 7.20 2.32 10.17
CA PHE A 149 7.22 1.60 11.46
C PHE A 149 7.45 0.10 11.26
N TYR A 150 6.93 -0.47 10.18
CA TYR A 150 7.17 -1.86 9.78
C TYR A 150 8.67 -2.12 9.57
N ASN A 151 9.34 -1.30 8.75
CA ASN A 151 10.77 -1.43 8.50
C ASN A 151 11.59 -1.24 9.79
N ALA A 152 11.18 -0.34 10.68
CA ALA A 152 11.83 -0.13 11.97
C ALA A 152 11.65 -1.30 12.96
N LEU A 153 10.82 -2.30 12.66
CA LEU A 153 10.69 -3.51 13.48
C LEU A 153 11.69 -4.61 13.08
N LEU A 154 12.29 -4.57 11.89
CA LEU A 154 13.21 -5.62 11.41
C LEU A 154 14.31 -5.98 12.43
N PRO A 155 15.01 -5.01 13.09
CA PRO A 155 16.03 -5.31 14.09
C PRO A 155 15.52 -6.07 15.32
N HIS A 156 14.21 -6.12 15.52
CA HIS A 156 13.56 -6.81 16.64
C HIS A 156 13.01 -8.20 16.26
N MET A 157 13.19 -8.63 15.00
CA MET A 157 12.64 -9.89 14.50
C MET A 157 13.56 -11.08 14.70
N GLY A 158 14.88 -10.87 14.69
CA GLY A 158 15.90 -11.90 14.84
C GLY A 158 17.24 -11.33 15.30
N LYS A 159 18.29 -12.12 15.20
CA LYS A 159 19.67 -11.67 15.43
C LYS A 159 20.18 -10.91 14.21
N GLU A 160 21.29 -10.19 14.37
CA GLU A 160 21.89 -9.36 13.32
C GLU A 160 22.26 -10.17 12.07
N ASP A 161 22.77 -11.37 12.26
CA ASP A 161 23.13 -12.33 11.19
C ASP A 161 21.92 -12.96 10.49
N GLU A 162 20.72 -12.85 11.05
CA GLU A 162 19.46 -13.36 10.48
C GLU A 162 18.65 -12.27 9.72
N MET A 163 19.02 -10.99 9.84
CA MET A 163 18.20 -9.88 9.33
C MET A 163 18.01 -9.91 7.82
N ASP A 164 19.07 -10.24 7.07
CA ASP A 164 18.98 -10.33 5.61
C ASP A 164 18.06 -11.47 5.17
N ASP A 165 18.12 -12.63 5.84
CA ASP A 165 17.22 -13.76 5.56
C ASP A 165 15.77 -13.40 5.89
N ILE A 166 15.51 -12.75 7.01
CA ILE A 166 14.17 -12.31 7.42
C ILE A 166 13.63 -11.27 6.44
N SER A 167 14.42 -10.30 6.04
CA SER A 167 14.05 -9.26 5.07
C SER A 167 13.72 -9.87 3.70
N ASN A 168 14.59 -10.75 3.19
CA ASN A 168 14.38 -11.44 1.91
C ASN A 168 13.10 -12.30 1.93
N ARG A 169 12.80 -12.96 3.05
CA ARG A 169 11.55 -13.72 3.22
C ARG A 169 10.33 -12.80 3.20
N ALA A 170 10.39 -11.67 3.90
CA ALA A 170 9.30 -10.70 3.90
C ALA A 170 9.03 -10.19 2.47
N PHE A 171 10.06 -9.80 1.72
CA PHE A 171 9.92 -9.42 0.31
C PHE A 171 9.34 -10.55 -0.55
N ALA A 172 9.76 -11.80 -0.36
CA ALA A 172 9.19 -12.93 -1.08
C ALA A 172 7.68 -13.07 -0.80
N PHE A 173 7.25 -12.94 0.46
CA PHE A 173 5.83 -12.93 0.83
C PHE A 173 5.10 -11.75 0.17
N GLY A 174 5.69 -10.55 0.14
CA GLY A 174 5.15 -9.38 -0.52
C GLY A 174 4.92 -9.60 -2.01
N TYR A 175 5.91 -10.12 -2.73
CA TYR A 175 5.78 -10.44 -4.16
C TYR A 175 4.68 -11.49 -4.42
N PHE A 176 4.60 -12.54 -3.60
CA PHE A 176 3.52 -13.53 -3.71
C PHE A 176 2.15 -12.91 -3.43
N GLY A 177 2.03 -12.10 -2.38
CA GLY A 177 0.77 -11.44 -2.03
C GLY A 177 0.28 -10.51 -3.14
N GLY A 178 1.15 -9.62 -3.60
CA GLY A 178 0.87 -8.69 -4.68
C GLY A 178 0.56 -9.41 -6.00
N GLY A 179 1.36 -10.41 -6.37
CA GLY A 179 1.19 -11.18 -7.60
C GLY A 179 -0.10 -12.00 -7.63
N ILE A 180 -0.42 -12.71 -6.54
CA ILE A 180 -1.65 -13.50 -6.45
C ILE A 180 -2.89 -12.60 -6.55
N LEU A 181 -2.92 -11.47 -5.81
CA LEU A 181 -4.05 -10.56 -5.86
C LEU A 181 -4.19 -9.92 -7.25
N LEU A 182 -3.08 -9.57 -7.90
CA LEU A 182 -3.10 -9.03 -9.26
C LEU A 182 -3.70 -10.04 -10.25
N VAL A 183 -3.29 -11.32 -10.19
CA VAL A 183 -3.85 -12.38 -11.04
C VAL A 183 -5.35 -12.57 -10.80
N ILE A 184 -5.81 -12.54 -9.54
CA ILE A 184 -7.23 -12.62 -9.20
C ILE A 184 -7.99 -11.45 -9.82
N HIS A 185 -7.48 -10.23 -9.67
CA HIS A 185 -8.12 -9.04 -10.23
C HIS A 185 -8.17 -9.05 -11.76
N LEU A 186 -7.09 -9.45 -12.43
CA LEU A 186 -7.07 -9.57 -13.90
C LEU A 186 -8.03 -10.66 -14.40
N GLY A 187 -8.35 -11.66 -13.59
CA GLY A 187 -9.34 -12.68 -13.93
C GLY A 187 -10.79 -12.26 -13.69
N LEU A 188 -11.01 -11.12 -13.00
CA LEU A 188 -12.33 -10.57 -12.71
C LEU A 188 -12.74 -9.45 -13.66
N VAL A 189 -11.81 -8.89 -14.42
CA VAL A 189 -11.98 -7.83 -15.42
C VAL A 189 -12.01 -8.44 -16.82
#